data_c85ba5b1599e7efbbaf59f7e38d4fc32
#
_entry.id   c85ba5b1599e7efbbaf59f7e38d4fc32
#
_cell.length_a   1.000
_cell.length_b   1.000
_cell.length_c   1.000
_cell.angle_alpha   90.00
_cell.angle_beta   90.00
_cell.angle_gamma   90.00
#
_symmetry.space_group_name_H-M   'P 1'
#
loop_
_entity.id
_entity.type
_entity.pdbx_description
1 polymer ?
#
loop_
_entity_poly.entity_id
_entity_poly.type
_entity_poly.pdbx_seq_one_letter_code
_entity_poly.pdbx_strand_id
1 'polypeptide(L)'
;RQQQFEKCLVQTKSFPCRWAPDAGLGYGEPVFNFYGQFPYWIGEIFRILKLSVLDSVKANFILTIVTSSIAIYFLARKFWSNTGATISAIFYAYAPYRAVDIWVRGALPESLAFIFFPLILLFIKEFISTNKNKYLFWLILSLAGLTLTHNLSLLIFAPFAIVWTLFWWWQSNRSKHLIYDLTSAGLASLLLSAFYLLPVIFESSLVTLNQTTSGYYDFHLHYATLRQLFLSTFWGFGGSTWGPNDTMSFAVGHMHWIVAMILVVFVLIKKRNKEILFFISLGLFAIFLTHGKSDFIWNLVKPMAFIQFPWRFLTMSTLFLSLGIGAIYKFIPKILTSVLLCLLLILNVGVFHPDIWRDIS
;
A
#
# COMPACT_ATOMS: atom_id res chain seq x y z
N ARG A 1 -10.20 11.55 -13.38
CA ARG A 1 -8.86 11.27 -13.94
C ARG A 1 -8.92 10.26 -15.08
N GLN A 2 -9.65 9.12 -14.97
CA GLN A 2 -9.77 8.14 -16.06
C GLN A 2 -10.27 8.79 -17.35
N GLN A 3 -11.35 9.57 -17.29
CA GLN A 3 -11.87 10.30 -18.45
C GLN A 3 -10.85 11.28 -19.07
N GLN A 4 -10.05 11.97 -18.23
CA GLN A 4 -9.01 12.87 -18.70
C GLN A 4 -7.87 12.10 -19.39
N PHE A 5 -7.55 10.92 -18.87
CA PHE A 5 -6.54 10.05 -19.47
C PHE A 5 -6.98 9.54 -20.85
N GLU A 6 -8.24 9.05 -20.97
CA GLU A 6 -8.84 8.65 -22.25
C GLU A 6 -8.86 9.82 -23.26
N LYS A 7 -9.28 11.02 -22.83
CA LYS A 7 -9.26 12.21 -23.69
C LYS A 7 -7.85 12.55 -24.17
N CYS A 8 -6.86 12.48 -23.28
CA CYS A 8 -5.47 12.72 -23.67
C CYS A 8 -5.01 11.74 -24.73
N LEU A 9 -5.27 10.44 -24.58
CA LEU A 9 -4.87 9.43 -25.56
C LEU A 9 -5.54 9.64 -26.92
N VAL A 10 -6.83 9.96 -26.93
CA VAL A 10 -7.61 10.12 -28.15
C VAL A 10 -7.31 11.44 -28.88
N GLN A 11 -7.26 12.55 -28.13
CA GLN A 11 -7.11 13.89 -28.71
C GLN A 11 -5.68 14.24 -29.06
N THR A 12 -4.73 13.95 -28.15
CA THR A 12 -3.34 14.34 -28.38
C THR A 12 -2.55 13.26 -29.12
N LYS A 13 -3.03 12.00 -29.14
CA LYS A 13 -2.34 10.82 -29.67
C LYS A 13 -0.91 10.68 -29.15
N SER A 14 -0.64 11.25 -27.96
CA SER A 14 0.70 11.23 -27.33
C SER A 14 0.88 10.01 -26.46
N PHE A 15 2.04 9.40 -26.55
CA PHE A 15 2.48 8.33 -25.66
C PHE A 15 3.87 8.66 -25.12
N PRO A 16 4.06 8.68 -23.78
CA PRO A 16 3.04 8.60 -22.73
C PRO A 16 2.12 9.84 -22.69
N CYS A 17 0.89 9.66 -22.24
CA CYS A 17 0.01 10.79 -21.97
C CYS A 17 0.55 11.61 -20.79
N ARG A 18 0.63 12.93 -20.91
CA ARG A 18 1.15 13.82 -19.84
C ARG A 18 0.16 14.88 -19.40
N TRP A 19 -0.81 15.22 -20.24
CA TRP A 19 -1.69 16.36 -20.10
C TRP A 19 -3.12 15.94 -19.81
N ALA A 20 -3.79 16.58 -18.87
CA ALA A 20 -5.21 16.43 -18.58
C ALA A 20 -5.97 17.62 -19.23
N PRO A 21 -6.64 17.45 -20.38
CA PRO A 21 -7.10 18.59 -21.19
C PRO A 21 -8.11 19.51 -20.52
N ASP A 22 -9.05 18.95 -19.73
CA ASP A 22 -10.12 19.72 -19.09
C ASP A 22 -9.79 20.10 -17.63
N ALA A 23 -8.62 19.75 -17.11
CA ALA A 23 -8.22 20.14 -15.76
C ALA A 23 -7.93 21.67 -15.72
N GLY A 24 -7.72 22.22 -14.52
CA GLY A 24 -7.40 23.64 -14.39
C GLY A 24 -8.46 24.56 -14.98
N LEU A 25 -9.75 24.32 -14.67
CA LEU A 25 -10.88 25.11 -15.18
C LEU A 25 -10.97 25.13 -16.73
N GLY A 26 -10.50 24.08 -17.39
CA GLY A 26 -10.51 23.94 -18.85
C GLY A 26 -9.24 24.41 -19.56
N TYR A 27 -8.25 24.94 -18.82
CA TYR A 27 -6.96 25.33 -19.40
C TYR A 27 -6.00 24.15 -19.57
N GLY A 28 -6.32 23.02 -18.93
CA GLY A 28 -5.48 21.84 -18.90
C GLY A 28 -4.37 21.89 -17.83
N GLU A 29 -3.93 20.72 -17.41
CA GLU A 29 -2.85 20.57 -16.43
C GLU A 29 -1.94 19.38 -16.75
N PRO A 30 -0.64 19.41 -16.38
CA PRO A 30 0.30 18.32 -16.59
C PRO A 30 0.15 17.21 -15.54
N VAL A 31 -1.10 16.79 -15.23
CA VAL A 31 -1.42 15.84 -14.16
C VAL A 31 -0.65 14.55 -14.35
N PHE A 32 -0.66 13.96 -15.55
CA PHE A 32 -0.08 12.67 -15.83
C PHE A 32 1.45 12.71 -16.01
N ASN A 33 2.03 13.90 -16.01
CA ASN A 33 3.48 14.09 -15.96
C ASN A 33 4.03 13.81 -14.56
N PHE A 34 3.24 14.10 -13.51
CA PHE A 34 3.63 13.97 -12.10
C PHE A 34 2.87 12.89 -11.33
N TYR A 35 1.86 12.29 -11.94
CA TYR A 35 0.98 11.30 -11.32
C TYR A 35 1.06 9.96 -12.04
N GLY A 36 1.26 8.87 -11.29
CA GLY A 36 1.42 7.54 -11.87
C GLY A 36 0.29 7.13 -12.81
N GLN A 37 0.65 6.68 -14.00
CA GLN A 37 -0.30 6.41 -15.08
C GLN A 37 -0.82 4.99 -15.11
N PHE A 38 -0.14 4.04 -14.46
CA PHE A 38 -0.44 2.61 -14.56
C PHE A 38 -1.90 2.25 -14.20
N PRO A 39 -2.51 2.84 -13.15
CA PRO A 39 -3.93 2.59 -12.84
C PRO A 39 -4.88 2.96 -13.98
N TYR A 40 -4.57 4.02 -14.71
CA TYR A 40 -5.41 4.50 -15.80
C TYR A 40 -5.24 3.65 -17.06
N TRP A 41 -4.05 3.10 -17.32
CA TRP A 41 -3.86 2.08 -18.36
C TRP A 41 -4.70 0.83 -18.12
N ILE A 42 -4.79 0.36 -16.88
CA ILE A 42 -5.71 -0.73 -16.52
C ILE A 42 -7.17 -0.33 -16.78
N GLY A 43 -7.54 0.91 -16.43
CA GLY A 43 -8.86 1.45 -16.73
C GLY A 43 -9.17 1.47 -18.23
N GLU A 44 -8.19 1.80 -19.09
CA GLU A 44 -8.35 1.76 -20.55
C GLU A 44 -8.58 0.35 -21.08
N ILE A 45 -8.00 -0.69 -20.48
CA ILE A 45 -8.30 -2.07 -20.83
C ILE A 45 -9.80 -2.34 -20.64
N PHE A 46 -10.39 -1.89 -19.52
CA PHE A 46 -11.83 -2.03 -19.28
C PHE A 46 -12.66 -1.17 -20.24
N ARG A 47 -12.17 0.02 -20.64
CA ARG A 47 -12.82 0.85 -21.67
C ARG A 47 -12.84 0.14 -23.04
N ILE A 48 -11.75 -0.50 -23.44
CA ILE A 48 -11.69 -1.31 -24.65
C ILE A 48 -12.71 -2.46 -24.61
N LEU A 49 -12.97 -3.01 -23.43
CA LEU A 49 -14.02 -4.01 -23.19
C LEU A 49 -15.44 -3.39 -23.12
N LYS A 50 -15.59 -2.11 -23.50
CA LYS A 50 -16.85 -1.35 -23.59
C LYS A 50 -17.54 -1.06 -22.25
N LEU A 51 -16.84 -1.13 -21.12
CA LEU A 51 -17.39 -0.64 -19.86
C LEU A 51 -17.49 0.90 -19.90
N SER A 52 -18.45 1.48 -19.18
CA SER A 52 -18.50 2.92 -18.95
C SER A 52 -17.24 3.41 -18.21
N VAL A 53 -16.96 4.71 -18.25
CA VAL A 53 -15.83 5.28 -17.46
C VAL A 53 -15.96 4.94 -15.98
N LEU A 54 -17.17 5.07 -15.44
CA LEU A 54 -17.46 4.78 -14.04
C LEU A 54 -17.27 3.30 -13.71
N ASP A 55 -17.80 2.40 -14.55
CA ASP A 55 -17.66 0.96 -14.33
C ASP A 55 -16.23 0.49 -14.50
N SER A 56 -15.45 1.11 -15.38
CA SER A 56 -14.01 0.85 -15.52
C SER A 56 -13.25 1.19 -14.24
N VAL A 57 -13.58 2.29 -13.56
CA VAL A 57 -12.99 2.65 -12.27
C VAL A 57 -13.43 1.69 -11.17
N LYS A 58 -14.72 1.31 -11.11
CA LYS A 58 -15.24 0.31 -10.16
C LYS A 58 -14.54 -1.05 -10.37
N ALA A 59 -14.47 -1.51 -11.62
CA ALA A 59 -13.78 -2.76 -11.97
C ALA A 59 -12.30 -2.74 -11.56
N ASN A 60 -11.64 -1.59 -11.72
CA ASN A 60 -10.25 -1.42 -11.30
C ASN A 60 -10.10 -1.55 -9.77
N PHE A 61 -11.00 -0.95 -8.96
CA PHE A 61 -10.99 -1.15 -7.50
C PHE A 61 -11.24 -2.61 -7.11
N ILE A 62 -12.18 -3.31 -7.76
CA ILE A 62 -12.42 -4.74 -7.53
C ILE A 62 -11.16 -5.53 -7.86
N LEU A 63 -10.53 -5.25 -9.00
CA LEU A 63 -9.27 -5.87 -9.39
C LEU A 63 -8.20 -5.69 -8.32
N THR A 64 -8.07 -4.48 -7.72
CA THR A 64 -7.05 -4.24 -6.68
C THR A 64 -7.29 -5.10 -5.44
N ILE A 65 -8.53 -5.25 -4.99
CA ILE A 65 -8.85 -6.07 -3.81
C ILE A 65 -8.50 -7.54 -4.08
N VAL A 66 -8.96 -8.08 -5.20
CA VAL A 66 -8.78 -9.49 -5.54
C VAL A 66 -7.31 -9.82 -5.75
N THR A 67 -6.62 -9.06 -6.60
CA THR A 67 -5.23 -9.35 -6.97
C THR A 67 -4.25 -9.10 -5.82
N SER A 68 -4.47 -8.08 -4.97
CA SER A 68 -3.66 -7.84 -3.78
C SER A 68 -3.83 -8.95 -2.74
N SER A 69 -5.05 -9.49 -2.58
CA SER A 69 -5.32 -10.63 -1.70
C SER A 69 -4.63 -11.91 -2.19
N ILE A 70 -4.63 -12.14 -3.50
CA ILE A 70 -3.88 -13.24 -4.12
C ILE A 70 -2.37 -13.04 -3.93
N ALA A 71 -1.86 -11.83 -4.11
CA ALA A 71 -0.44 -11.53 -3.97
C ALA A 71 0.06 -11.80 -2.54
N ILE A 72 -0.66 -11.33 -1.51
CA ILE A 72 -0.27 -11.60 -0.12
C ILE A 72 -0.46 -13.08 0.26
N TYR A 73 -1.46 -13.77 -0.31
CA TYR A 73 -1.60 -15.21 -0.13
C TYR A 73 -0.34 -15.95 -0.58
N PHE A 74 0.19 -15.66 -1.76
CA PHE A 74 1.40 -16.29 -2.26
C PHE A 74 2.64 -15.93 -1.42
N LEU A 75 2.75 -14.70 -0.95
CA LEU A 75 3.81 -14.31 -0.01
C LEU A 75 3.69 -15.09 1.30
N ALA A 76 2.50 -15.11 1.91
CA ALA A 76 2.25 -15.74 3.20
C ALA A 76 2.47 -17.26 3.13
N ARG A 77 2.19 -17.91 1.99
CA ARG A 77 2.47 -19.34 1.78
C ARG A 77 3.95 -19.72 1.90
N LYS A 78 4.86 -18.76 1.80
CA LYS A 78 6.29 -19.02 2.02
C LYS A 78 6.64 -19.22 3.49
N PHE A 79 5.76 -18.86 4.39
CA PHE A 79 5.96 -18.90 5.85
C PHE A 79 4.94 -19.78 6.56
N TRP A 80 3.72 -19.82 6.00
CA TRP A 80 2.57 -20.48 6.58
C TRP A 80 2.01 -21.55 5.65
N SER A 81 1.15 -22.45 6.19
CA SER A 81 0.36 -23.36 5.37
C SER A 81 -0.68 -22.60 4.53
N ASN A 82 -1.42 -23.32 3.69
CA ASN A 82 -2.56 -22.73 2.95
C ASN A 82 -3.56 -22.04 3.89
N THR A 83 -3.85 -22.62 5.05
CA THR A 83 -4.73 -22.02 6.06
C THR A 83 -4.18 -20.67 6.54
N GLY A 84 -2.91 -20.62 6.93
CA GLY A 84 -2.31 -19.36 7.38
C GLY A 84 -2.21 -18.31 6.27
N ALA A 85 -1.95 -18.72 5.03
CA ALA A 85 -1.95 -17.83 3.87
C ALA A 85 -3.34 -17.24 3.60
N THR A 86 -4.40 -18.06 3.73
CA THR A 86 -5.79 -17.59 3.61
C THR A 86 -6.13 -16.59 4.72
N ILE A 87 -5.72 -16.87 5.96
CA ILE A 87 -5.91 -15.93 7.08
C ILE A 87 -5.24 -14.58 6.76
N SER A 88 -3.98 -14.60 6.32
CA SER A 88 -3.26 -13.37 5.93
C SER A 88 -4.00 -12.61 4.82
N ALA A 89 -4.51 -13.31 3.81
CA ALA A 89 -5.24 -12.71 2.70
C ALA A 89 -6.55 -12.04 3.15
N ILE A 90 -7.31 -12.70 4.03
CA ILE A 90 -8.57 -12.16 4.56
C ILE A 90 -8.28 -10.92 5.45
N PHE A 91 -7.30 -10.99 6.34
CA PHE A 91 -6.91 -9.83 7.15
C PHE A 91 -6.44 -8.66 6.29
N TYR A 92 -5.68 -8.93 5.22
CA TYR A 92 -5.21 -7.90 4.31
C TYR A 92 -6.34 -7.25 3.49
N ALA A 93 -7.31 -8.06 3.04
CA ALA A 93 -8.46 -7.58 2.28
C ALA A 93 -9.41 -6.71 3.13
N TYR A 94 -9.68 -7.16 4.36
CA TYR A 94 -10.68 -6.53 5.24
C TYR A 94 -10.07 -5.62 6.32
N ALA A 95 -8.86 -5.12 6.11
CA ALA A 95 -8.30 -4.11 7.00
C ALA A 95 -9.06 -2.77 6.87
N PRO A 96 -9.38 -2.08 7.99
CA PRO A 96 -10.12 -0.81 7.95
C PRO A 96 -9.47 0.24 7.05
N TYR A 97 -8.13 0.31 7.02
CA TYR A 97 -7.43 1.24 6.15
C TYR A 97 -7.68 0.98 4.65
N ARG A 98 -7.90 -0.27 4.25
CA ARG A 98 -8.31 -0.60 2.88
C ARG A 98 -9.67 0.00 2.54
N ALA A 99 -10.61 -0.05 3.48
CA ALA A 99 -11.92 0.56 3.30
C ALA A 99 -11.82 2.08 3.22
N VAL A 100 -11.01 2.72 4.08
CA VAL A 100 -10.72 4.17 4.01
C VAL A 100 -10.15 4.54 2.64
N ASP A 101 -9.18 3.80 2.16
CA ASP A 101 -8.48 4.08 0.90
C ASP A 101 -9.41 4.00 -0.31
N ILE A 102 -10.31 3.01 -0.33
CA ILE A 102 -11.24 2.77 -1.43
C ILE A 102 -12.49 3.65 -1.30
N TRP A 103 -13.20 3.58 -0.17
CA TRP A 103 -14.55 4.13 -0.02
C TRP A 103 -14.59 5.57 0.48
N VAL A 104 -13.60 5.98 1.29
CA VAL A 104 -13.54 7.35 1.82
C VAL A 104 -12.71 8.25 0.90
N ARG A 105 -11.53 7.78 0.49
CA ARG A 105 -10.57 8.59 -0.28
C ARG A 105 -10.67 8.41 -1.80
N GLY A 106 -11.21 7.29 -2.27
CA GLY A 106 -11.21 6.95 -3.69
C GLY A 106 -9.79 6.92 -4.28
N ALA A 107 -8.80 6.49 -3.49
CA ALA A 107 -7.37 6.57 -3.82
C ALA A 107 -6.93 5.38 -4.67
N LEU A 108 -7.41 5.31 -5.92
CA LEU A 108 -7.14 4.20 -6.83
C LEU A 108 -5.65 3.83 -6.96
N PRO A 109 -4.70 4.79 -7.15
CA PRO A 109 -3.29 4.44 -7.25
C PRO A 109 -2.71 3.84 -5.97
N GLU A 110 -3.09 4.34 -4.79
CA GLU A 110 -2.67 3.79 -3.52
C GLU A 110 -3.26 2.38 -3.33
N SER A 111 -4.54 2.18 -3.64
CA SER A 111 -5.18 0.87 -3.62
C SER A 111 -4.50 -0.13 -4.55
N LEU A 112 -4.07 0.28 -5.74
CA LEU A 112 -3.36 -0.59 -6.68
C LEU A 112 -1.95 -0.94 -6.17
N ALA A 113 -1.28 -0.05 -5.45
CA ALA A 113 0.03 -0.30 -4.86
C ALA A 113 0.03 -1.49 -3.88
N PHE A 114 -1.11 -1.79 -3.24
CA PHE A 114 -1.27 -2.96 -2.38
C PHE A 114 -0.99 -4.30 -3.09
N ILE A 115 -1.05 -4.36 -4.42
CA ILE A 115 -0.68 -5.55 -5.20
C ILE A 115 0.84 -5.73 -5.19
N PHE A 116 1.57 -4.64 -5.39
CA PHE A 116 3.01 -4.68 -5.61
C PHE A 116 3.79 -4.92 -4.31
N PHE A 117 3.33 -4.43 -3.17
CA PHE A 117 4.02 -4.64 -1.89
C PHE A 117 4.30 -6.12 -1.60
N PRO A 118 3.29 -7.00 -1.53
CA PRO A 118 3.55 -8.42 -1.27
C PRO A 118 4.31 -9.11 -2.42
N LEU A 119 4.12 -8.71 -3.68
CA LEU A 119 4.86 -9.29 -4.81
C LEU A 119 6.35 -8.96 -4.73
N ILE A 120 6.72 -7.72 -4.45
CA ILE A 120 8.11 -7.31 -4.29
C ILE A 120 8.78 -8.09 -3.15
N LEU A 121 8.13 -8.15 -1.98
CA LEU A 121 8.64 -8.91 -0.83
C LEU A 121 8.79 -10.42 -1.14
N LEU A 122 7.83 -10.98 -1.87
CA LEU A 122 7.86 -12.36 -2.34
C LEU A 122 9.07 -12.60 -3.25
N PHE A 123 9.25 -11.78 -4.28
CA PHE A 123 10.31 -12.00 -5.26
C PHE A 123 11.70 -11.76 -4.69
N ILE A 124 11.87 -10.80 -3.78
CA ILE A 124 13.11 -10.63 -3.00
C ILE A 124 13.41 -11.91 -2.20
N LYS A 125 12.43 -12.42 -1.43
CA LYS A 125 12.59 -13.63 -0.61
C LYS A 125 12.92 -14.85 -1.46
N GLU A 126 12.20 -15.05 -2.56
CA GLU A 126 12.42 -16.17 -3.47
C GLU A 126 13.79 -16.10 -4.16
N PHE A 127 14.20 -14.90 -4.59
CA PHE A 127 15.52 -14.73 -5.18
C PHE A 127 16.63 -15.06 -4.18
N ILE A 128 16.59 -14.49 -2.98
CA ILE A 128 17.58 -14.77 -1.93
C ILE A 128 17.65 -16.26 -1.58
N SER A 129 16.51 -16.96 -1.60
CA SER A 129 16.42 -18.37 -1.22
C SER A 129 16.85 -19.34 -2.33
N THR A 130 16.66 -18.99 -3.60
CA THR A 130 16.82 -19.93 -4.72
C THR A 130 17.85 -19.49 -5.76
N ASN A 131 18.27 -18.24 -5.73
CA ASN A 131 19.18 -17.60 -6.70
C ASN A 131 18.75 -17.79 -8.18
N LYS A 132 17.42 -17.76 -8.45
CA LYS A 132 16.89 -17.95 -9.81
C LYS A 132 16.54 -16.63 -10.45
N ASN A 133 17.10 -16.30 -11.62
CA ASN A 133 16.92 -15.04 -12.35
C ASN A 133 15.45 -14.72 -12.70
N LYS A 134 14.57 -15.71 -12.81
CA LYS A 134 13.15 -15.44 -13.00
C LYS A 134 12.52 -14.56 -11.92
N TYR A 135 13.03 -14.65 -10.68
CA TYR A 135 12.52 -13.82 -9.59
C TYR A 135 13.06 -12.39 -9.66
N LEU A 136 14.26 -12.17 -10.20
CA LEU A 136 14.74 -10.82 -10.52
C LEU A 136 13.88 -10.17 -11.61
N PHE A 137 13.54 -10.92 -12.65
CA PHE A 137 12.65 -10.42 -13.71
C PHE A 137 11.30 -9.95 -13.15
N TRP A 138 10.64 -10.77 -12.35
CA TRP A 138 9.36 -10.40 -11.73
C TRP A 138 9.51 -9.28 -10.70
N LEU A 139 10.65 -9.20 -10.00
CA LEU A 139 10.98 -8.09 -9.10
C LEU A 139 11.09 -6.77 -9.86
N ILE A 140 11.82 -6.75 -10.98
CA ILE A 140 11.95 -5.58 -11.85
C ILE A 140 10.58 -5.07 -12.29
N LEU A 141 9.73 -5.97 -12.81
CA LEU A 141 8.39 -5.60 -13.24
C LEU A 141 7.51 -5.10 -12.09
N SER A 142 7.61 -5.72 -10.91
CA SER A 142 6.82 -5.31 -9.74
C SER A 142 7.27 -3.95 -9.20
N LEU A 143 8.57 -3.68 -9.15
CA LEU A 143 9.12 -2.38 -8.74
C LEU A 143 8.75 -1.28 -9.76
N ALA A 144 8.90 -1.55 -11.05
CA ALA A 144 8.47 -0.63 -12.09
C ALA A 144 6.96 -0.37 -12.04
N GLY A 145 6.16 -1.42 -11.85
CA GLY A 145 4.72 -1.31 -11.66
C GLY A 145 4.34 -0.42 -10.48
N LEU A 146 5.02 -0.57 -9.32
CA LEU A 146 4.80 0.30 -8.16
C LEU A 146 5.19 1.75 -8.46
N THR A 147 6.33 1.97 -9.10
CA THR A 147 6.83 3.29 -9.49
C THR A 147 5.84 4.02 -10.41
N LEU A 148 5.31 3.31 -11.40
CA LEU A 148 4.33 3.85 -12.37
C LEU A 148 2.92 3.96 -11.80
N THR A 149 2.67 3.37 -10.62
CA THR A 149 1.38 3.41 -9.94
C THR A 149 1.27 4.58 -8.99
N HIS A 150 2.18 4.70 -8.00
CA HIS A 150 2.08 5.70 -6.95
C HIS A 150 3.44 5.98 -6.28
N ASN A 151 4.02 7.14 -6.57
CA ASN A 151 5.34 7.53 -6.06
C ASN A 151 5.42 7.57 -4.53
N LEU A 152 4.35 8.06 -3.87
CA LEU A 152 4.32 8.15 -2.40
C LEU A 152 4.29 6.76 -1.76
N SER A 153 3.58 5.81 -2.37
CA SER A 153 3.60 4.41 -1.91
C SER A 153 4.99 3.79 -2.06
N LEU A 154 5.72 4.11 -3.13
CA LEU A 154 7.11 3.68 -3.28
C LEU A 154 7.99 4.28 -2.18
N LEU A 155 7.84 5.58 -1.88
CA LEU A 155 8.59 6.26 -0.82
C LEU A 155 8.31 5.66 0.56
N ILE A 156 7.04 5.37 0.88
CA ILE A 156 6.62 4.72 2.13
C ILE A 156 7.18 3.30 2.22
N PHE A 157 7.12 2.54 1.13
CA PHE A 157 7.47 1.11 1.11
C PHE A 157 8.97 0.85 1.07
N ALA A 158 9.76 1.70 0.40
CA ALA A 158 11.18 1.46 0.17
C ALA A 158 12.00 1.13 1.44
N PRO A 159 11.89 1.85 2.57
CA PRO A 159 12.65 1.52 3.77
C PRO A 159 12.26 0.15 4.34
N PHE A 160 11.00 -0.24 4.26
CA PHE A 160 10.54 -1.57 4.71
C PHE A 160 11.06 -2.68 3.79
N ALA A 161 11.12 -2.45 2.47
CA ALA A 161 11.69 -3.39 1.51
C ALA A 161 13.20 -3.56 1.73
N ILE A 162 13.93 -2.49 2.09
CA ILE A 162 15.35 -2.55 2.44
C ILE A 162 15.54 -3.39 3.71
N VAL A 163 14.79 -3.13 4.78
CA VAL A 163 14.86 -3.89 6.03
C VAL A 163 14.49 -5.36 5.81
N TRP A 164 13.47 -5.63 4.97
CA TRP A 164 13.11 -6.99 4.55
C TRP A 164 14.26 -7.69 3.82
N THR A 165 14.89 -7.01 2.88
CA THR A 165 16.05 -7.54 2.11
C THR A 165 17.21 -7.88 3.03
N LEU A 166 17.58 -6.95 3.93
CA LEU A 166 18.66 -7.15 4.89
C LEU A 166 18.39 -8.31 5.86
N PHE A 167 17.16 -8.45 6.34
CA PHE A 167 16.77 -9.54 7.23
C PHE A 167 16.95 -10.91 6.55
N TRP A 168 16.47 -11.09 5.31
CA TRP A 168 16.62 -12.36 4.60
C TRP A 168 18.03 -12.60 4.11
N TRP A 169 18.73 -11.57 3.68
CA TRP A 169 20.15 -11.67 3.35
C TRP A 169 20.98 -12.10 4.55
N TRP A 170 20.71 -11.53 5.73
CA TRP A 170 21.38 -11.93 6.97
C TRP A 170 21.15 -13.40 7.32
N GLN A 171 19.98 -13.94 7.05
CA GLN A 171 19.65 -15.35 7.30
C GLN A 171 20.14 -16.31 6.21
N SER A 172 20.60 -15.79 5.08
CA SER A 172 21.20 -16.56 3.99
C SER A 172 22.71 -16.74 4.19
N ASN A 173 23.39 -17.18 3.15
CA ASN A 173 24.85 -17.30 3.09
C ASN A 173 25.59 -15.94 3.07
N ARG A 174 24.88 -14.81 3.15
CA ARG A 174 25.41 -13.43 3.12
C ARG A 174 26.25 -13.11 1.88
N SER A 175 25.95 -13.75 0.75
CA SER A 175 26.67 -13.51 -0.50
C SER A 175 26.48 -12.05 -0.95
N LYS A 176 27.60 -11.38 -1.28
CA LYS A 176 27.55 -10.01 -1.82
C LYS A 176 26.88 -9.98 -3.20
N HIS A 177 27.00 -11.05 -3.99
CA HIS A 177 26.35 -11.15 -5.32
C HIS A 177 24.83 -10.96 -5.22
N LEU A 178 24.17 -11.52 -4.19
CA LEU A 178 22.73 -11.33 -4.00
C LEU A 178 22.35 -9.85 -3.85
N ILE A 179 23.18 -9.07 -3.15
CA ILE A 179 22.95 -7.62 -2.99
C ILE A 179 23.18 -6.88 -4.31
N TYR A 180 24.25 -7.22 -5.05
CA TYR A 180 24.51 -6.63 -6.37
C TYR A 180 23.36 -6.90 -7.34
N ASP A 181 22.87 -8.14 -7.40
CA ASP A 181 21.78 -8.53 -8.28
C ASP A 181 20.46 -7.83 -7.91
N LEU A 182 20.14 -7.74 -6.61
CA LEU A 182 18.97 -7.02 -6.14
C LEU A 182 19.06 -5.51 -6.40
N THR A 183 20.24 -4.92 -6.22
CA THR A 183 20.48 -3.51 -6.53
C THR A 183 20.36 -3.26 -8.04
N SER A 184 20.93 -4.16 -8.85
CA SER A 184 20.81 -4.10 -10.31
C SER A 184 19.36 -4.21 -10.78
N ALA A 185 18.57 -5.08 -10.13
CA ALA A 185 17.13 -5.19 -10.41
C ALA A 185 16.38 -3.88 -10.04
N GLY A 186 16.74 -3.25 -8.91
CA GLY A 186 16.25 -1.93 -8.54
C GLY A 186 16.57 -0.87 -9.60
N LEU A 187 17.82 -0.79 -10.05
CA LEU A 187 18.23 0.14 -11.11
C LEU A 187 17.51 -0.15 -12.44
N ALA A 188 17.39 -1.42 -12.83
CA ALA A 188 16.67 -1.82 -14.03
C ALA A 188 15.19 -1.40 -13.97
N SER A 189 14.56 -1.47 -12.80
CA SER A 189 13.16 -1.01 -12.63
C SER A 189 13.04 0.51 -12.78
N LEU A 190 14.01 1.29 -12.27
CA LEU A 190 14.05 2.73 -12.46
C LEU A 190 14.27 3.10 -13.94
N LEU A 191 15.16 2.39 -14.64
CA LEU A 191 15.38 2.58 -16.08
C LEU A 191 14.11 2.23 -16.89
N LEU A 192 13.41 1.16 -16.54
CA LEU A 192 12.13 0.80 -17.18
C LEU A 192 11.05 1.88 -16.97
N SER A 193 11.10 2.58 -15.84
CA SER A 193 10.18 3.67 -15.49
C SER A 193 10.72 5.07 -15.87
N ALA A 194 11.86 5.17 -16.54
CA ALA A 194 12.56 6.43 -16.79
C ALA A 194 11.73 7.43 -17.60
N PHE A 195 10.90 6.96 -18.53
CA PHE A 195 10.01 7.81 -19.34
C PHE A 195 9.01 8.61 -18.47
N TYR A 196 8.73 8.14 -17.26
CA TYR A 196 7.91 8.81 -16.26
C TYR A 196 8.79 9.55 -15.23
N LEU A 197 9.83 8.89 -14.69
CA LEU A 197 10.65 9.46 -13.61
C LEU A 197 11.48 10.67 -14.05
N LEU A 198 12.04 10.67 -15.28
CA LEU A 198 12.85 11.78 -15.74
C LEU A 198 12.05 13.08 -15.81
N PRO A 199 10.85 13.13 -16.42
CA PRO A 199 10.00 14.32 -16.34
C PRO A 199 9.67 14.73 -14.89
N VAL A 200 9.31 13.78 -14.00
CA VAL A 200 9.04 14.10 -12.60
C VAL A 200 10.23 14.81 -11.94
N ILE A 201 11.45 14.38 -12.22
CA ILE A 201 12.66 14.96 -11.62
C ILE A 201 13.02 16.31 -12.28
N PHE A 202 13.11 16.34 -13.60
CA PHE A 202 13.65 17.52 -14.32
C PHE A 202 12.62 18.64 -14.52
N GLU A 203 11.33 18.30 -14.57
CA GLU A 203 10.26 19.29 -14.76
C GLU A 203 9.57 19.69 -13.45
N SER A 204 10.03 19.17 -12.31
CA SER A 204 9.48 19.47 -10.98
C SER A 204 9.55 20.95 -10.62
N SER A 205 10.54 21.69 -11.14
CA SER A 205 10.70 23.14 -10.94
C SER A 205 9.65 23.97 -11.70
N LEU A 206 8.93 23.37 -12.67
CA LEU A 206 7.89 24.04 -13.45
C LEU A 206 6.52 24.05 -12.73
N VAL A 207 6.44 23.39 -11.58
CA VAL A 207 5.21 23.31 -10.76
C VAL A 207 5.48 23.76 -9.33
N THR A 208 4.45 24.21 -8.62
CA THR A 208 4.57 24.78 -7.27
C THR A 208 4.58 23.66 -6.22
N LEU A 209 5.68 22.88 -6.13
CA LEU A 209 5.80 21.77 -5.19
C LEU A 209 5.70 22.18 -3.71
N ASN A 210 6.13 23.39 -3.34
CA ASN A 210 6.08 23.86 -1.94
C ASN A 210 4.67 23.87 -1.36
N GLN A 211 3.64 24.02 -2.19
CA GLN A 211 2.25 23.93 -1.74
C GLN A 211 1.84 22.51 -1.32
N THR A 212 2.58 21.49 -1.75
CA THR A 212 2.27 20.09 -1.39
C THR A 212 2.81 19.66 -0.04
N THR A 213 3.56 20.52 0.65
CA THR A 213 4.17 20.23 1.97
C THR A 213 3.89 21.32 3.01
N SER A 214 2.98 22.24 2.72
CA SER A 214 2.64 23.37 3.60
C SER A 214 1.12 23.53 3.76
N GLY A 215 0.71 24.33 4.73
CA GLY A 215 -0.70 24.54 5.03
C GLY A 215 -1.41 23.26 5.41
N TYR A 216 -2.52 22.92 4.72
CA TYR A 216 -3.24 21.68 4.97
C TYR A 216 -2.37 20.41 4.76
N TYR A 217 -1.34 20.48 3.94
CA TYR A 217 -0.48 19.34 3.63
C TYR A 217 0.75 19.22 4.54
N ASP A 218 0.83 20.03 5.60
CA ASP A 218 1.88 19.90 6.62
C ASP A 218 1.62 18.65 7.48
N PHE A 219 2.55 17.70 7.44
CA PHE A 219 2.41 16.42 8.14
C PHE A 219 2.24 16.57 9.67
N HIS A 220 2.76 17.64 10.28
CA HIS A 220 2.60 17.90 11.71
C HIS A 220 1.14 18.01 12.15
N LEU A 221 0.25 18.39 11.22
CA LEU A 221 -1.18 18.53 11.50
C LEU A 221 -1.96 17.21 11.44
N HIS A 222 -1.32 16.10 11.00
CA HIS A 222 -2.03 14.88 10.65
C HIS A 222 -1.57 13.62 11.39
N TYR A 223 -0.88 13.79 12.53
CA TYR A 223 -0.54 12.67 13.39
C TYR A 223 -1.79 12.08 14.04
N ALA A 224 -1.90 10.75 14.00
CA ALA A 224 -2.97 10.04 14.69
C ALA A 224 -2.62 9.81 16.17
N THR A 225 -3.61 9.89 17.05
CA THR A 225 -3.49 9.58 18.47
C THR A 225 -3.59 8.06 18.71
N LEU A 226 -3.09 7.59 19.85
CA LEU A 226 -3.23 6.17 20.24
C LEU A 226 -4.71 5.76 20.36
N ARG A 227 -5.60 6.65 20.79
CA ARG A 227 -7.03 6.41 20.84
C ARG A 227 -7.60 6.16 19.45
N GLN A 228 -7.27 7.01 18.47
CA GLN A 228 -7.70 6.86 17.08
C GLN A 228 -7.19 5.55 16.47
N LEU A 229 -5.94 5.19 16.72
CA LEU A 229 -5.31 4.01 16.14
C LEU A 229 -5.85 2.69 16.70
N PHE A 230 -6.11 2.62 18.01
CA PHE A 230 -6.37 1.35 18.68
C PHE A 230 -7.77 1.20 19.29
N LEU A 231 -8.42 2.31 19.68
CA LEU A 231 -9.66 2.25 20.46
C LEU A 231 -10.87 2.84 19.74
N SER A 232 -10.65 3.75 18.77
CA SER A 232 -11.75 4.41 18.09
C SER A 232 -12.51 3.43 17.20
N THR A 233 -13.83 3.49 17.27
CA THR A 233 -14.77 2.84 16.35
C THR A 233 -15.37 3.83 15.36
N PHE A 234 -14.89 5.06 15.36
CA PHE A 234 -15.39 6.10 14.48
C PHE A 234 -15.20 5.74 13.01
N TRP A 235 -16.24 5.97 12.23
CA TRP A 235 -16.23 5.87 10.77
C TRP A 235 -16.84 7.13 10.17
N GLY A 236 -16.19 7.70 9.15
CA GLY A 236 -16.67 8.92 8.47
C GLY A 236 -16.02 9.08 7.12
N PHE A 237 -16.62 9.91 6.28
CA PHE A 237 -16.26 10.14 4.88
C PHE A 237 -15.64 11.53 4.64
N GLY A 238 -15.15 12.17 5.69
CA GLY A 238 -14.48 13.47 5.60
C GLY A 238 -13.00 13.37 5.25
N GLY A 239 -12.35 14.52 5.19
CA GLY A 239 -10.90 14.63 5.00
C GLY A 239 -10.12 14.39 6.29
N SER A 240 -8.79 14.33 6.19
CA SER A 240 -7.95 14.32 7.38
C SER A 240 -7.98 15.68 8.06
N THR A 241 -8.39 15.69 9.33
CA THR A 241 -8.37 16.90 10.17
C THR A 241 -7.55 16.63 11.41
N TRP A 242 -7.00 17.69 11.99
CA TRP A 242 -6.35 17.64 13.29
C TRP A 242 -7.31 18.13 14.36
N GLY A 243 -7.19 17.56 15.56
CA GLY A 243 -8.03 17.97 16.68
C GLY A 243 -8.92 16.86 17.21
N PRO A 244 -9.85 17.19 18.13
CA PRO A 244 -10.66 16.19 18.84
C PRO A 244 -11.75 15.54 17.97
N ASN A 245 -12.11 16.14 16.85
CA ASN A 245 -13.21 15.72 16.00
C ASN A 245 -12.67 14.97 14.77
N ASP A 246 -12.81 13.64 14.78
CA ASP A 246 -12.47 12.82 13.64
C ASP A 246 -13.50 13.00 12.51
N THR A 247 -13.02 13.12 11.27
CA THR A 247 -13.86 13.15 10.06
C THR A 247 -13.63 11.94 9.17
N MET A 248 -12.53 11.21 9.37
CA MET A 248 -12.26 9.89 8.78
C MET A 248 -11.60 8.97 9.81
N SER A 249 -11.67 7.65 9.59
CA SER A 249 -11.07 6.67 10.49
C SER A 249 -9.57 6.53 10.27
N PHE A 250 -8.82 6.44 11.38
CA PHE A 250 -7.39 6.10 11.42
C PHE A 250 -7.14 4.75 12.12
N ALA A 251 -8.18 3.93 12.28
CA ALA A 251 -8.09 2.68 13.02
C ALA A 251 -7.18 1.66 12.30
N VAL A 252 -6.26 1.06 13.06
CA VAL A 252 -5.48 -0.11 12.62
C VAL A 252 -6.40 -1.31 12.39
N GLY A 253 -7.53 -1.35 13.10
CA GLY A 253 -8.46 -2.46 13.18
C GLY A 253 -8.25 -3.30 14.46
N HIS A 254 -9.31 -3.42 15.27
CA HIS A 254 -9.24 -4.08 16.56
C HIS A 254 -8.70 -5.52 16.45
N MET A 255 -9.20 -6.30 15.49
CA MET A 255 -8.72 -7.66 15.27
C MET A 255 -7.26 -7.72 14.84
N HIS A 256 -6.78 -6.74 14.06
CA HIS A 256 -5.39 -6.71 13.58
C HIS A 256 -4.40 -6.54 14.74
N TRP A 257 -4.57 -5.52 15.56
CA TRP A 257 -3.62 -5.30 16.65
C TRP A 257 -3.78 -6.27 17.81
N ILE A 258 -5.02 -6.67 18.19
CA ILE A 258 -5.25 -7.64 19.28
C ILE A 258 -4.64 -8.99 18.95
N VAL A 259 -4.90 -9.53 17.75
CA VAL A 259 -4.37 -10.84 17.35
C VAL A 259 -2.86 -10.78 17.19
N ALA A 260 -2.30 -9.68 16.69
CA ALA A 260 -0.86 -9.48 16.62
C ALA A 260 -0.20 -9.50 18.01
N MET A 261 -0.80 -8.82 19.00
CA MET A 261 -0.29 -8.83 20.38
C MET A 261 -0.41 -10.20 21.05
N ILE A 262 -1.50 -10.91 20.83
CA ILE A 262 -1.67 -12.30 21.28
C ILE A 262 -0.55 -13.19 20.70
N LEU A 263 -0.24 -13.04 19.42
CA LEU A 263 0.85 -13.78 18.77
C LEU A 263 2.21 -13.45 19.38
N VAL A 264 2.47 -12.18 19.68
CA VAL A 264 3.73 -11.78 20.36
C VAL A 264 3.85 -12.51 21.69
N VAL A 265 2.79 -12.53 22.50
CA VAL A 265 2.77 -13.25 23.79
C VAL A 265 3.02 -14.75 23.59
N PHE A 266 2.35 -15.40 22.64
CA PHE A 266 2.58 -16.82 22.36
C PHE A 266 4.01 -17.13 21.93
N VAL A 267 4.62 -16.28 21.09
CA VAL A 267 5.99 -16.48 20.63
C VAL A 267 7.00 -16.27 21.77
N LEU A 268 6.76 -15.32 22.66
CA LEU A 268 7.61 -15.09 23.82
C LEU A 268 7.56 -16.25 24.82
N ILE A 269 6.38 -16.84 25.07
CA ILE A 269 6.19 -17.96 25.99
C ILE A 269 6.71 -19.27 25.42
N LYS A 270 6.39 -19.59 24.14
CA LYS A 270 6.68 -20.89 23.52
C LYS A 270 8.02 -20.99 22.79
N LYS A 271 8.87 -19.96 22.90
CA LYS A 271 10.19 -19.88 22.25
C LYS A 271 10.18 -19.95 20.70
N ARG A 272 10.07 -18.77 20.09
CA ARG A 272 10.78 -18.28 18.92
C ARG A 272 10.29 -18.75 17.54
N ASN A 273 9.43 -17.94 16.97
CA ASN A 273 9.39 -17.80 15.51
C ASN A 273 9.87 -16.37 15.18
N LYS A 274 11.08 -16.24 14.66
CA LYS A 274 11.71 -14.95 14.33
C LYS A 274 10.92 -14.19 13.27
N GLU A 275 10.31 -14.91 12.35
CA GLU A 275 9.52 -14.34 11.26
C GLU A 275 8.27 -13.63 11.80
N ILE A 276 7.56 -14.23 12.75
CA ILE A 276 6.38 -13.61 13.36
C ILE A 276 6.77 -12.31 14.05
N LEU A 277 7.81 -12.33 14.88
CA LEU A 277 8.29 -11.13 15.57
C LEU A 277 8.74 -10.07 14.57
N PHE A 278 9.47 -10.44 13.52
CA PHE A 278 9.93 -9.53 12.50
C PHE A 278 8.76 -8.84 11.78
N PHE A 279 7.75 -9.61 11.33
CA PHE A 279 6.60 -9.04 10.63
C PHE A 279 5.79 -8.12 11.55
N ILE A 280 5.49 -8.57 12.76
CA ILE A 280 4.73 -7.75 13.72
C ILE A 280 5.52 -6.49 14.09
N SER A 281 6.84 -6.57 14.30
CA SER A 281 7.67 -5.41 14.59
C SER A 281 7.65 -4.37 13.46
N LEU A 282 7.69 -4.80 12.18
CA LEU A 282 7.54 -3.88 11.05
C LEU A 282 6.16 -3.23 11.03
N GLY A 283 5.09 -3.99 11.31
CA GLY A 283 3.74 -3.45 11.40
C GLY A 283 3.58 -2.43 12.54
N LEU A 284 4.14 -2.73 13.71
CA LEU A 284 4.13 -1.82 14.86
C LEU A 284 4.99 -0.57 14.63
N PHE A 285 6.13 -0.72 13.95
CA PHE A 285 6.96 0.41 13.55
C PHE A 285 6.21 1.33 12.57
N ALA A 286 5.48 0.76 11.62
CA ALA A 286 4.62 1.53 10.73
C ALA A 286 3.55 2.31 11.51
N ILE A 287 2.89 1.69 12.51
CA ILE A 287 1.96 2.38 13.40
C ILE A 287 2.66 3.51 14.18
N PHE A 288 3.86 3.27 14.69
CA PHE A 288 4.64 4.29 15.38
C PHE A 288 4.87 5.53 14.50
N LEU A 289 5.16 5.32 13.19
CA LEU A 289 5.35 6.42 12.24
C LEU A 289 4.09 7.25 11.98
N THR A 290 2.90 6.76 12.34
CA THR A 290 1.66 7.54 12.25
C THR A 290 1.42 8.46 13.45
N HIS A 291 2.14 8.25 14.55
CA HIS A 291 1.93 8.94 15.82
C HIS A 291 2.94 10.06 16.03
N GLY A 292 2.54 11.18 16.64
CA GLY A 292 3.40 12.35 16.85
C GLY A 292 4.70 12.11 17.62
N LYS A 293 4.82 11.00 18.36
CA LYS A 293 6.11 10.60 18.98
C LYS A 293 7.20 10.27 17.95
N SER A 294 6.86 10.04 16.69
CA SER A 294 7.81 9.79 15.59
C SER A 294 8.28 11.07 14.90
N ASP A 295 7.85 12.24 15.33
CA ASP A 295 8.15 13.54 14.72
C ASP A 295 9.64 13.75 14.44
N PHE A 296 10.51 13.31 15.36
CA PHE A 296 11.96 13.39 15.17
C PHE A 296 12.47 12.64 13.94
N ILE A 297 11.83 11.52 13.53
CA ILE A 297 12.17 10.79 12.32
C ILE A 297 11.73 11.59 11.09
N TRP A 298 10.51 12.14 11.13
CA TRP A 298 9.96 12.94 10.05
C TRP A 298 10.80 14.19 9.76
N ASN A 299 11.27 14.85 10.80
CA ASN A 299 12.15 16.01 10.68
C ASN A 299 13.57 15.64 10.21
N LEU A 300 14.07 14.45 10.60
CA LEU A 300 15.39 13.96 10.18
C LEU A 300 15.40 13.56 8.71
N VAL A 301 14.34 12.90 8.23
CA VAL A 301 14.24 12.36 6.86
C VAL A 301 13.39 13.29 6.00
N LYS A 302 13.99 14.39 5.54
CA LYS A 302 13.29 15.46 4.78
C LYS A 302 12.32 14.97 3.68
N PRO A 303 12.63 13.93 2.87
CA PRO A 303 11.68 13.42 1.87
C PRO A 303 10.34 12.94 2.44
N MET A 304 10.26 12.59 3.74
CA MET A 304 9.00 12.18 4.36
C MET A 304 7.94 13.28 4.35
N ALA A 305 8.34 14.56 4.32
CA ALA A 305 7.39 15.67 4.21
C ALA A 305 6.47 15.55 2.98
N PHE A 306 6.97 14.99 1.87
CA PHE A 306 6.15 14.75 0.68
C PHE A 306 5.06 13.69 0.89
N ILE A 307 5.15 12.85 1.91
CA ILE A 307 4.09 11.90 2.26
C ILE A 307 2.85 12.64 2.78
N GLN A 308 3.02 13.84 3.36
CA GLN A 308 1.95 14.76 3.81
C GLN A 308 1.16 14.23 5.01
N PHE A 309 0.76 12.97 4.99
CA PHE A 309 -0.15 12.36 5.94
C PHE A 309 0.50 11.16 6.62
N PRO A 310 0.93 11.26 7.89
CA PRO A 310 1.56 10.16 8.63
C PRO A 310 0.73 8.88 8.66
N TRP A 311 -0.59 8.99 8.72
CA TRP A 311 -1.49 7.84 8.72
C TRP A 311 -1.42 6.98 7.45
N ARG A 312 -0.80 7.44 6.35
CA ARG A 312 -0.52 6.59 5.17
C ARG A 312 0.37 5.39 5.49
N PHE A 313 1.18 5.45 6.57
CA PHE A 313 1.92 4.28 7.04
C PHE A 313 1.04 3.13 7.53
N LEU A 314 -0.27 3.35 7.74
CA LEU A 314 -1.24 2.26 7.98
C LEU A 314 -1.27 1.25 6.83
N THR A 315 -0.89 1.63 5.62
CA THR A 315 -0.65 0.72 4.49
C THR A 315 0.36 -0.36 4.86
N MET A 316 1.49 0.03 5.44
CA MET A 316 2.55 -0.91 5.86
C MET A 316 2.14 -1.70 7.10
N SER A 317 1.44 -1.07 8.03
CA SER A 317 0.85 -1.77 9.17
C SER A 317 -0.10 -2.88 8.70
N THR A 318 -1.01 -2.57 7.78
CA THR A 318 -1.93 -3.54 7.17
C THR A 318 -1.17 -4.71 6.54
N LEU A 319 -0.12 -4.44 5.76
CA LEU A 319 0.70 -5.47 5.11
C LEU A 319 1.34 -6.42 6.13
N PHE A 320 2.11 -5.87 7.05
CA PHE A 320 2.95 -6.67 7.93
C PHE A 320 2.20 -7.33 9.06
N LEU A 321 1.18 -6.68 9.64
CA LEU A 321 0.33 -7.32 10.64
C LEU A 321 -0.46 -8.48 10.01
N SER A 322 -1.07 -8.28 8.84
CA SER A 322 -1.80 -9.35 8.16
C SER A 322 -0.91 -10.54 7.83
N LEU A 323 0.32 -10.28 7.38
CA LEU A 323 1.30 -11.33 7.11
C LEU A 323 1.67 -12.12 8.37
N GLY A 324 1.91 -11.43 9.50
CA GLY A 324 2.24 -12.05 10.78
C GLY A 324 1.08 -12.84 11.37
N ILE A 325 -0.14 -12.29 11.31
CA ILE A 325 -1.37 -12.89 11.83
C ILE A 325 -1.67 -14.25 11.19
N GLY A 326 -1.24 -14.46 9.95
CA GLY A 326 -1.35 -15.76 9.30
C GLY A 326 -0.82 -16.94 10.12
N ALA A 327 0.10 -16.69 11.05
CA ALA A 327 0.64 -17.74 11.92
C ALA A 327 -0.32 -18.22 13.01
N ILE A 328 -1.43 -17.52 13.29
CA ILE A 328 -2.30 -17.75 14.46
C ILE A 328 -2.83 -19.20 14.53
N TYR A 329 -3.12 -19.81 13.37
CA TYR A 329 -3.63 -21.18 13.30
C TYR A 329 -2.70 -22.22 13.93
N LYS A 330 -1.42 -21.90 14.15
CA LYS A 330 -0.43 -22.79 14.81
C LYS A 330 -0.59 -22.80 16.32
N PHE A 331 -1.28 -21.82 16.90
CA PHE A 331 -1.36 -21.57 18.32
C PHE A 331 -2.75 -21.80 18.90
N ILE A 332 -3.80 -21.75 18.06
CA ILE A 332 -5.19 -21.92 18.48
C ILE A 332 -5.89 -23.01 17.67
N PRO A 333 -6.93 -23.68 18.23
CA PRO A 333 -7.73 -24.67 17.52
C PRO A 333 -8.42 -24.10 16.28
N LYS A 334 -8.74 -24.96 15.29
CA LYS A 334 -9.40 -24.56 14.04
C LYS A 334 -10.71 -23.81 14.29
N ILE A 335 -11.51 -24.25 15.25
CA ILE A 335 -12.78 -23.61 15.57
C ILE A 335 -12.57 -22.16 16.03
N LEU A 336 -11.56 -21.91 16.87
CA LEU A 336 -11.23 -20.57 17.33
C LEU A 336 -10.71 -19.70 16.19
N THR A 337 -9.97 -20.30 15.25
CA THR A 337 -9.53 -19.60 14.02
C THR A 337 -10.73 -19.17 13.18
N SER A 338 -11.73 -20.04 13.02
CA SER A 338 -12.96 -19.69 12.28
C SER A 338 -13.75 -18.59 12.97
N VAL A 339 -13.92 -18.69 14.30
CA VAL A 339 -14.57 -17.64 15.10
C VAL A 339 -13.86 -16.30 14.94
N LEU A 340 -12.53 -16.29 14.98
CA LEU A 340 -11.72 -15.09 14.79
C LEU A 340 -11.92 -14.45 13.41
N LEU A 341 -12.00 -15.26 12.35
CA LEU A 341 -12.31 -14.77 11.00
C LEU A 341 -13.74 -14.24 10.90
N CYS A 342 -14.72 -14.90 11.51
CA CYS A 342 -16.09 -14.40 11.57
C CYS A 342 -16.16 -13.05 12.30
N LEU A 343 -15.48 -12.92 13.43
CA LEU A 343 -15.40 -11.65 14.18
C LEU A 343 -14.76 -10.55 13.37
N LEU A 344 -13.66 -10.84 12.64
CA LEU A 344 -13.04 -9.86 11.73
C LEU A 344 -14.04 -9.36 10.69
N LEU A 345 -14.77 -10.27 10.05
CA LEU A 345 -15.75 -9.90 9.02
C LEU A 345 -16.91 -9.09 9.62
N ILE A 346 -17.47 -9.54 10.77
CA ILE A 346 -18.57 -8.82 11.44
C ILE A 346 -18.15 -7.39 11.81
N LEU A 347 -16.95 -7.21 12.34
CA LEU A 347 -16.47 -5.90 12.78
C LEU A 347 -16.10 -4.98 11.62
N ASN A 348 -15.63 -5.52 10.49
CA ASN A 348 -15.05 -4.71 9.43
C ASN A 348 -15.91 -4.62 8.16
N VAL A 349 -16.81 -5.58 7.90
CA VAL A 349 -17.63 -5.55 6.66
C VAL A 349 -18.52 -4.31 6.59
N GLY A 350 -18.99 -3.84 7.75
CA GLY A 350 -19.84 -2.65 7.85
C GLY A 350 -19.19 -1.34 7.42
N VAL A 351 -17.85 -1.31 7.23
CA VAL A 351 -17.13 -0.12 6.75
C VAL A 351 -16.77 -0.20 5.25
N PHE A 352 -17.13 -1.31 4.58
CA PHE A 352 -16.85 -1.52 3.16
C PHE A 352 -18.05 -1.08 2.29
N HIS A 353 -18.44 0.17 2.41
CA HIS A 353 -19.50 0.78 1.61
C HIS A 353 -19.22 2.27 1.37
N PRO A 354 -19.76 2.88 0.29
CA PRO A 354 -19.68 4.32 0.10
C PRO A 354 -20.63 5.04 1.07
N ASP A 355 -20.43 6.36 1.23
CA ASP A 355 -21.34 7.24 2.00
C ASP A 355 -22.76 7.21 1.43
N ILE A 356 -22.88 7.41 0.12
CA ILE A 356 -24.15 7.44 -0.60
C ILE A 356 -24.03 6.62 -1.88
N TRP A 357 -24.98 5.73 -2.12
CA TRP A 357 -25.19 5.11 -3.43
C TRP A 357 -26.01 6.06 -4.29
N ARG A 358 -25.46 6.49 -5.43
CA ARG A 358 -26.16 7.31 -6.41
C ARG A 358 -26.23 6.55 -7.72
N ASP A 359 -27.42 6.47 -8.30
CA ASP A 359 -27.59 6.11 -9.70
C ASP A 359 -27.21 7.33 -10.55
N ILE A 360 -26.12 7.21 -11.28
CA ILE A 360 -25.70 8.23 -12.25
C ILE A 360 -26.21 7.74 -13.60
N SER A 361 -27.35 8.28 -13.98
CA SER A 361 -27.96 8.12 -15.32
C SER A 361 -27.15 8.83 -16.40
#